data_8a05c93ab6c22650d4d3fa7a91b19d94
#
_entry.id   8a05c93ab6c22650d4d3fa7a91b19d94
#
_cell.length_a   1.000
_cell.length_b   1.000
_cell.length_c   1.000
_cell.angle_alpha   90.00
_cell.angle_beta   90.00
_cell.angle_gamma   90.00
#
_symmetry.space_group_name_H-M   'P 1'
#
loop_
_entity.id
_entity.type
_entity.pdbx_description
1 polymer ?
#
loop_
_entity_poly.entity_id
_entity_poly.type
_entity_poly.pdbx_seq_one_letter_code
_entity_poly.pdbx_strand_id
1 'polypeptide(L)'
;MKVVVLNGSPNKNGNCTYLAGVIKNLASEYNAETVIINVDEIMRRQKIPYCIHCSAPCSGVCYKGTELEAAYLQLGSADAVIMLSPVYFGTVSAQLKAFWDKTRRLRDRKLLVNVVGAAATVGGSRFGGQETTISTLHDMMLVQGMTVVGDGLFTADAGHQGACFTRPAEEEQNGVKRLEILVKRVLEVAKATESLREKREVTLF
;
A
#
# COMPACT_ATOMS: atom_id res chain seq x y z
N MET A 1 7.86 13.51 6.91
CA MET A 1 7.72 12.32 6.04
C MET A 1 6.30 11.79 6.14
N LYS A 2 5.70 11.44 5.00
CA LYS A 2 4.30 10.98 4.94
C LYS A 2 4.23 9.53 4.45
N VAL A 3 3.64 8.66 5.26
CA VAL A 3 3.40 7.25 4.95
C VAL A 3 1.90 7.05 4.69
N VAL A 4 1.56 6.45 3.57
CA VAL A 4 0.19 6.02 3.28
C VAL A 4 0.08 4.51 3.46
N VAL A 5 -0.87 4.07 4.27
CA VAL A 5 -1.22 2.66 4.43
C VAL A 5 -2.48 2.37 3.65
N LEU A 6 -2.39 1.53 2.61
CA LEU A 6 -3.55 1.04 1.87
C LEU A 6 -4.09 -0.22 2.53
N ASN A 7 -5.20 -0.12 3.25
CA ASN A 7 -5.88 -1.28 3.80
C ASN A 7 -6.85 -1.85 2.75
N GLY A 8 -6.44 -2.93 2.09
CA GLY A 8 -7.21 -3.63 1.07
C GLY A 8 -8.26 -4.62 1.61
N SER A 9 -8.40 -4.74 2.93
CA SER A 9 -9.38 -5.67 3.52
C SER A 9 -10.80 -5.10 3.48
N PRO A 10 -11.80 -5.89 3.09
CA PRO A 10 -13.21 -5.51 3.25
C PRO A 10 -13.72 -5.64 4.68
N ASN A 11 -12.94 -6.23 5.59
CA ASN A 11 -13.32 -6.42 6.99
C ASN A 11 -12.79 -5.25 7.84
N LYS A 12 -13.71 -4.42 8.34
CA LYS A 12 -13.39 -3.22 9.12
C LYS A 12 -12.68 -3.51 10.45
N ASN A 13 -12.97 -4.66 11.06
CA ASN A 13 -12.41 -5.08 12.36
C ASN A 13 -11.50 -6.31 12.19
N GLY A 14 -10.89 -6.47 11.02
CA GLY A 14 -10.08 -7.64 10.71
C GLY A 14 -8.57 -7.39 10.91
N ASN A 15 -7.80 -8.44 10.62
CA ASN A 15 -6.35 -8.46 10.80
C ASN A 15 -5.62 -7.32 10.07
N CYS A 16 -6.01 -6.97 8.83
CA CYS A 16 -5.36 -5.86 8.12
C CYS A 16 -5.63 -4.50 8.80
N THR A 17 -6.79 -4.30 9.42
CA THR A 17 -7.08 -3.08 10.18
C THR A 17 -6.22 -3.00 11.44
N TYR A 18 -6.05 -4.12 12.16
CA TYR A 18 -5.11 -4.22 13.27
C TYR A 18 -3.69 -3.86 12.82
N LEU A 19 -3.20 -4.48 11.75
CA LEU A 19 -1.85 -4.21 11.23
C LEU A 19 -1.66 -2.77 10.74
N ALA A 20 -2.70 -2.15 10.17
CA ALA A 20 -2.65 -0.73 9.80
C ALA A 20 -2.46 0.17 11.03
N GLY A 21 -3.09 -0.18 12.15
CA GLY A 21 -2.88 0.47 13.45
C GLY A 21 -1.45 0.27 13.97
N VAL A 22 -0.92 -0.94 13.88
CA VAL A 22 0.48 -1.24 14.28
C VAL A 22 1.47 -0.42 13.43
N ILE A 23 1.30 -0.39 12.11
CA ILE A 23 2.16 0.43 11.23
C ILE A 23 2.11 1.91 11.60
N LYS A 24 0.90 2.44 11.87
CA LYS A 24 0.75 3.84 12.28
C LYS A 24 1.50 4.14 13.57
N ASN A 25 1.42 3.27 14.57
CA ASN A 25 2.12 3.45 15.85
C ASN A 25 3.64 3.40 15.64
N LEU A 26 4.14 2.41 14.92
CA LEU A 26 5.57 2.27 14.60
C LEU A 26 6.10 3.48 13.83
N ALA A 27 5.38 3.96 12.82
CA ALA A 27 5.79 5.13 12.04
C ALA A 27 5.81 6.40 12.89
N SER A 28 4.91 6.54 13.87
CA SER A 28 4.87 7.69 14.78
C SER A 28 6.10 7.79 15.68
N GLU A 29 6.73 6.67 16.05
CA GLU A 29 7.99 6.64 16.82
C GLU A 29 9.15 7.31 16.05
N TYR A 30 9.04 7.39 14.73
CA TYR A 30 9.99 8.05 13.83
C TYR A 30 9.50 9.41 13.32
N ASN A 31 8.50 10.01 13.97
CA ASN A 31 7.90 11.29 13.57
C ASN A 31 7.37 11.30 12.13
N ALA A 32 6.90 10.17 11.61
CA ALA A 32 6.24 10.09 10.31
C ALA A 32 4.72 10.25 10.44
N GLU A 33 4.16 11.14 9.63
CA GLU A 33 2.71 11.25 9.46
C GLU A 33 2.18 10.01 8.77
N THR A 34 1.12 9.40 9.29
CA THR A 34 0.51 8.21 8.67
C THR A 34 -0.95 8.45 8.33
N VAL A 35 -1.29 8.25 7.06
CA VAL A 35 -2.66 8.26 6.54
C VAL A 35 -3.09 6.82 6.21
N ILE A 36 -4.16 6.34 6.83
CA ILE A 36 -4.75 5.02 6.52
C ILE A 36 -5.90 5.21 5.54
N ILE A 37 -5.85 4.54 4.41
CA ILE A 37 -6.90 4.51 3.39
C ILE A 37 -7.59 3.16 3.42
N ASN A 38 -8.84 3.11 3.87
CA ASN A 38 -9.69 1.91 3.83
C ASN A 38 -10.31 1.79 2.44
N VAL A 39 -9.69 0.97 1.62
CA VAL A 39 -10.04 0.84 0.19
C VAL A 39 -11.49 0.39 -0.03
N ASP A 40 -11.98 -0.58 0.75
CA ASP A 40 -13.33 -1.11 0.61
C ASP A 40 -14.40 -0.02 0.80
N GLU A 41 -14.24 0.85 1.78
CA GLU A 41 -15.20 1.94 2.06
C GLU A 41 -15.34 2.91 0.88
N ILE A 42 -14.21 3.26 0.26
CA ILE A 42 -14.17 4.16 -0.89
C ILE A 42 -14.75 3.49 -2.13
N MET A 43 -14.37 2.21 -2.36
CA MET A 43 -14.76 1.50 -3.57
C MET A 43 -16.25 1.15 -3.60
N ARG A 44 -16.87 0.86 -2.44
CA ARG A 44 -18.33 0.64 -2.33
C ARG A 44 -19.15 1.86 -2.76
N ARG A 45 -18.61 3.06 -2.64
CA ARG A 45 -19.29 4.31 -3.01
C ARG A 45 -19.10 4.69 -4.48
N GLN A 46 -18.27 3.94 -5.21
CA GLN A 46 -18.09 4.19 -6.63
C GLN A 46 -19.24 3.62 -7.45
N LYS A 47 -19.79 4.41 -8.39
CA LYS A 47 -20.85 3.96 -9.32
C LYS A 47 -20.42 2.72 -10.10
N ILE A 48 -19.16 2.68 -10.53
CA ILE A 48 -18.51 1.51 -11.14
C ILE A 48 -17.21 1.28 -10.36
N PRO A 49 -17.11 0.21 -9.54
CA PRO A 49 -15.95 0.02 -8.67
C PRO A 49 -14.68 -0.37 -9.42
N TYR A 50 -14.73 -0.93 -10.60
CA TYR A 50 -13.58 -1.33 -11.41
C TYR A 50 -13.31 -0.35 -12.56
N CYS A 51 -12.10 -0.38 -13.12
CA CYS A 51 -11.73 0.42 -14.29
C CYS A 51 -12.29 -0.20 -15.57
N ILE A 52 -13.01 0.58 -16.38
CA ILE A 52 -13.55 0.17 -17.69
C ILE A 52 -12.75 0.72 -18.86
N HIS A 53 -11.60 1.31 -18.61
CA HIS A 53 -10.74 1.93 -19.62
C HIS A 53 -11.47 2.91 -20.55
N CYS A 54 -12.26 3.82 -19.98
CA CYS A 54 -13.19 4.71 -20.73
C CYS A 54 -12.48 5.78 -21.58
N SER A 55 -11.19 6.06 -21.35
CA SER A 55 -10.40 7.04 -22.12
C SER A 55 -8.90 6.73 -22.07
N ALA A 56 -8.18 7.17 -23.11
CA ALA A 56 -6.71 7.14 -23.18
C ALA A 56 -6.22 8.47 -23.84
N PRO A 57 -5.48 9.33 -23.10
CA PRO A 57 -5.09 9.20 -21.68
C PRO A 57 -6.28 9.21 -20.73
N CYS A 58 -6.07 8.76 -19.48
CA CYS A 58 -7.12 8.70 -18.47
C CYS A 58 -7.59 10.11 -18.08
N SER A 59 -8.89 10.40 -18.28
CA SER A 59 -9.48 11.69 -17.89
C SER A 59 -9.74 11.83 -16.39
N GLY A 60 -9.79 10.71 -15.64
CA GLY A 60 -10.12 10.71 -14.21
C GLY A 60 -11.59 11.04 -13.88
N VAL A 61 -12.44 11.24 -14.88
CA VAL A 61 -13.84 11.70 -14.71
C VAL A 61 -14.67 10.76 -13.81
N CYS A 62 -14.32 9.46 -13.75
CA CYS A 62 -15.05 8.47 -12.96
C CYS A 62 -14.86 8.62 -11.44
N TYR A 63 -13.92 9.43 -10.98
CA TYR A 63 -13.66 9.66 -9.54
C TYR A 63 -13.52 11.14 -9.17
N LYS A 64 -13.57 12.06 -10.15
CA LYS A 64 -13.48 13.51 -9.90
C LYS A 64 -14.56 13.97 -8.93
N GLY A 65 -14.20 14.70 -7.90
CA GLY A 65 -15.09 15.17 -6.84
C GLY A 65 -15.54 14.10 -5.85
N THR A 66 -14.91 12.90 -5.85
CA THR A 66 -15.26 11.81 -4.95
C THR A 66 -14.16 11.57 -3.90
N GLU A 67 -14.47 10.74 -2.88
CA GLU A 67 -13.48 10.30 -1.89
C GLU A 67 -12.28 9.56 -2.54
N LEU A 68 -12.49 8.94 -3.70
CA LEU A 68 -11.42 8.27 -4.44
C LEU A 68 -10.40 9.28 -4.99
N GLU A 69 -10.84 10.47 -5.41
CA GLU A 69 -9.91 11.55 -5.78
C GLU A 69 -9.07 11.98 -4.57
N ALA A 70 -9.72 12.20 -3.41
CA ALA A 70 -9.02 12.56 -2.18
C ALA A 70 -7.98 11.51 -1.78
N ALA A 71 -8.32 10.21 -1.89
CA ALA A 71 -7.40 9.11 -1.62
C ALA A 71 -6.20 9.13 -2.59
N TYR A 72 -6.41 9.42 -3.86
CA TYR A 72 -5.34 9.50 -4.84
C TYR A 72 -4.42 10.71 -4.64
N LEU A 73 -4.95 11.85 -4.17
CA LEU A 73 -4.11 12.99 -3.77
C LEU A 73 -3.23 12.63 -2.55
N GLN A 74 -3.77 11.88 -1.59
CA GLN A 74 -2.96 11.36 -0.48
C GLN A 74 -1.84 10.44 -0.97
N LEU A 75 -2.14 9.51 -1.88
CA LEU A 75 -1.13 8.65 -2.49
C LEU A 75 -0.06 9.44 -3.26
N GLY A 76 -0.48 10.41 -4.09
CA GLY A 76 0.42 11.22 -4.88
C GLY A 76 1.39 12.08 -4.05
N SER A 77 0.99 12.43 -2.82
CA SER A 77 1.82 13.20 -1.89
C SER A 77 2.63 12.34 -0.91
N ALA A 78 2.52 11.01 -0.97
CA ALA A 78 3.20 10.11 -0.06
C ALA A 78 4.72 10.01 -0.34
N ASP A 79 5.52 9.88 0.69
CA ASP A 79 6.92 9.49 0.60
C ASP A 79 7.06 7.97 0.53
N ALA A 80 6.14 7.27 1.21
CA ALA A 80 6.06 5.82 1.19
C ALA A 80 4.61 5.32 1.21
N VAL A 81 4.39 4.13 0.64
CA VAL A 81 3.11 3.41 0.65
C VAL A 81 3.33 2.00 1.13
N ILE A 82 2.61 1.60 2.18
CA ILE A 82 2.59 0.22 2.65
C ILE A 82 1.24 -0.38 2.29
N MET A 83 1.24 -1.41 1.44
CA MET A 83 0.03 -2.09 0.99
C MET A 83 -0.27 -3.29 1.86
N LEU A 84 -1.47 -3.32 2.45
CA LEU A 84 -2.00 -4.44 3.22
C LEU A 84 -3.10 -5.14 2.44
N SER A 85 -3.02 -6.46 2.28
CA SER A 85 -4.09 -7.26 1.69
C SER A 85 -4.32 -8.55 2.46
N PRO A 86 -5.59 -8.95 2.68
CA PRO A 86 -5.86 -10.35 2.97
C PRO A 86 -5.52 -11.19 1.74
N VAL A 87 -5.15 -12.44 1.97
CA VAL A 87 -5.00 -13.41 0.87
C VAL A 87 -6.38 -13.94 0.50
N TYR A 88 -6.85 -13.65 -0.72
CA TYR A 88 -8.07 -14.19 -1.27
C TYR A 88 -7.74 -15.00 -2.54
N PHE A 89 -7.92 -16.33 -2.45
CA PHE A 89 -7.62 -17.26 -3.56
C PHE A 89 -6.21 -17.06 -4.14
N GLY A 90 -5.21 -16.93 -3.24
CA GLY A 90 -3.80 -16.85 -3.61
C GLY A 90 -3.33 -15.47 -4.10
N THR A 91 -4.15 -14.41 -3.99
CA THR A 91 -3.80 -13.06 -4.44
C THR A 91 -4.47 -11.98 -3.59
N VAL A 92 -4.36 -10.72 -4.01
CA VAL A 92 -4.95 -9.55 -3.34
C VAL A 92 -6.47 -9.57 -3.39
N SER A 93 -7.11 -8.81 -2.48
CA SER A 93 -8.56 -8.62 -2.52
C SER A 93 -9.00 -7.90 -3.81
N ALA A 94 -10.20 -8.24 -4.29
CA ALA A 94 -10.79 -7.59 -5.46
C ALA A 94 -10.94 -6.07 -5.28
N GLN A 95 -11.24 -5.62 -4.07
CA GLN A 95 -11.37 -4.20 -3.73
C GLN A 95 -10.06 -3.45 -3.93
N LEU A 96 -8.94 -4.02 -3.43
CA LEU A 96 -7.62 -3.42 -3.59
C LEU A 96 -7.21 -3.37 -5.07
N LYS A 97 -7.44 -4.47 -5.80
CA LYS A 97 -7.14 -4.52 -7.23
C LYS A 97 -7.98 -3.49 -8.01
N ALA A 98 -9.27 -3.39 -7.74
CA ALA A 98 -10.16 -2.42 -8.37
C ALA A 98 -9.75 -0.96 -8.09
N PHE A 99 -9.36 -0.66 -6.85
CA PHE A 99 -8.79 0.64 -6.46
C PHE A 99 -7.54 0.94 -7.28
N TRP A 100 -6.62 -0.03 -7.35
CA TRP A 100 -5.34 0.14 -8.04
C TRP A 100 -5.51 0.29 -9.55
N ASP A 101 -6.44 -0.43 -10.17
CA ASP A 101 -6.71 -0.31 -11.60
C ASP A 101 -7.23 1.07 -12.02
N LYS A 102 -7.82 1.82 -11.08
CA LYS A 102 -8.24 3.20 -11.33
C LYS A 102 -7.13 4.23 -11.15
N THR A 103 -5.92 3.86 -10.70
CA THR A 103 -4.78 4.77 -10.51
C THR A 103 -4.13 5.24 -11.83
N ARG A 104 -4.71 4.95 -12.98
CA ARG A 104 -4.16 5.30 -14.30
C ARG A 104 -3.73 6.76 -14.41
N ARG A 105 -4.51 7.69 -13.84
CA ARG A 105 -4.17 9.11 -13.85
C ARG A 105 -2.93 9.44 -13.02
N LEU A 106 -2.74 8.75 -11.88
CA LEU A 106 -1.51 8.88 -11.09
C LEU A 106 -0.29 8.44 -11.89
N ARG A 107 -0.43 7.34 -12.66
CA ARG A 107 0.61 6.84 -13.55
C ARG A 107 0.92 7.83 -14.67
N ASP A 108 -0.09 8.38 -15.34
CA ASP A 108 0.06 9.38 -16.39
C ASP A 108 0.81 10.63 -15.87
N ARG A 109 0.54 11.02 -14.64
CA ARG A 109 1.20 12.15 -13.94
C ARG A 109 2.50 11.76 -13.23
N LYS A 110 2.90 10.48 -13.26
CA LYS A 110 4.12 9.95 -12.61
C LYS A 110 4.17 10.20 -11.10
N LEU A 111 3.01 10.30 -10.43
CA LEU A 111 2.94 10.72 -9.04
C LEU A 111 3.51 9.69 -8.06
N LEU A 112 3.62 8.42 -8.46
CA LEU A 112 4.18 7.35 -7.61
C LEU A 112 5.63 6.97 -8.00
N VAL A 113 6.23 7.63 -8.98
CA VAL A 113 7.63 7.38 -9.32
C VAL A 113 8.53 7.71 -8.14
N ASN A 114 9.41 6.78 -7.77
CA ASN A 114 10.32 6.86 -6.62
C ASN A 114 9.64 6.93 -5.23
N VAL A 115 8.32 6.79 -5.13
CA VAL A 115 7.67 6.55 -3.84
C VAL A 115 8.11 5.18 -3.33
N VAL A 116 8.50 5.07 -2.07
CA VAL A 116 8.91 3.78 -1.51
C VAL A 116 7.69 2.91 -1.26
N GLY A 117 7.71 1.70 -1.77
CA GLY A 117 6.62 0.73 -1.66
C GLY A 117 7.01 -0.49 -0.85
N ALA A 118 6.11 -0.97 0.01
CA ALA A 118 6.27 -2.21 0.75
C ALA A 118 4.92 -2.93 0.91
N ALA A 119 4.98 -4.23 1.22
CA ALA A 119 3.81 -5.06 1.28
C ALA A 119 3.74 -5.92 2.54
N ALA A 120 2.52 -6.09 3.09
CA ALA A 120 2.23 -7.10 4.09
C ALA A 120 0.90 -7.80 3.80
N THR A 121 0.79 -9.08 4.15
CA THR A 121 -0.39 -9.90 3.86
C THR A 121 -0.79 -10.77 5.04
N VAL A 122 -2.09 -11.12 5.09
CA VAL A 122 -2.63 -12.04 6.09
C VAL A 122 -3.36 -13.18 5.40
N GLY A 123 -2.89 -14.40 5.58
CA GLY A 123 -3.54 -15.62 5.09
C GLY A 123 -4.42 -16.30 6.14
N GLY A 124 -5.32 -17.17 5.70
CA GLY A 124 -6.17 -17.99 6.59
C GLY A 124 -5.41 -19.14 7.24
N SER A 125 -4.30 -19.57 6.66
CA SER A 125 -3.45 -20.66 7.12
C SER A 125 -2.01 -20.42 6.73
N ARG A 126 -1.09 -21.12 7.39
CA ARG A 126 0.31 -21.16 7.00
C ARG A 126 0.44 -21.74 5.58
N PHE A 127 1.32 -21.20 4.75
CA PHE A 127 1.44 -21.53 3.31
C PHE A 127 0.15 -21.30 2.51
N GLY A 128 -0.68 -20.35 2.95
CA GLY A 128 -1.99 -20.04 2.36
C GLY A 128 -1.97 -19.07 1.16
N GLY A 129 -0.81 -18.79 0.54
CA GLY A 129 -0.67 -17.85 -0.58
C GLY A 129 -0.18 -16.46 -0.18
N GLN A 130 0.42 -16.30 0.98
CA GLN A 130 0.95 -15.01 1.45
C GLN A 130 2.04 -14.49 0.51
N GLU A 131 3.04 -15.30 0.19
CA GLU A 131 4.18 -14.90 -0.66
C GLU A 131 3.73 -14.55 -2.09
N THR A 132 2.81 -15.32 -2.66
CA THR A 132 2.22 -15.01 -3.98
C THR A 132 1.47 -13.68 -3.96
N THR A 133 0.78 -13.38 -2.87
CA THR A 133 0.08 -12.09 -2.69
C THR A 133 1.08 -10.94 -2.53
N ILE A 134 2.19 -11.12 -1.79
CA ILE A 134 3.29 -10.15 -1.72
C ILE A 134 3.86 -9.88 -3.11
N SER A 135 4.16 -10.90 -3.89
CA SER A 135 4.67 -10.76 -5.26
C SER A 135 3.70 -9.96 -6.15
N THR A 136 2.40 -10.24 -6.06
CA THR A 136 1.37 -9.46 -6.76
C THR A 136 1.38 -7.98 -6.34
N LEU A 137 1.52 -7.69 -5.04
CA LEU A 137 1.60 -6.32 -4.54
C LEU A 137 2.85 -5.60 -5.06
N HIS A 138 3.99 -6.30 -5.13
CA HIS A 138 5.22 -5.75 -5.70
C HIS A 138 5.05 -5.42 -7.19
N ASP A 139 4.46 -6.32 -7.98
CA ASP A 139 4.19 -6.07 -9.39
C ASP A 139 3.28 -4.85 -9.59
N MET A 140 2.24 -4.73 -8.76
CA MET A 140 1.34 -3.57 -8.78
C MET A 140 2.09 -2.27 -8.50
N MET A 141 3.04 -2.24 -7.57
CA MET A 141 3.84 -1.06 -7.23
C MET A 141 4.89 -0.77 -8.30
N LEU A 142 5.58 -1.78 -8.81
CA LEU A 142 6.62 -1.63 -9.84
C LEU A 142 6.10 -1.01 -11.14
N VAL A 143 4.88 -1.39 -11.58
CA VAL A 143 4.29 -0.77 -12.79
C VAL A 143 3.89 0.71 -12.62
N GLN A 144 3.91 1.23 -11.40
CA GLN A 144 3.76 2.65 -11.10
C GLN A 144 5.10 3.39 -10.99
N GLY A 145 6.23 2.69 -11.13
CA GLY A 145 7.57 3.27 -11.00
C GLY A 145 8.03 3.48 -9.55
N MET A 146 7.41 2.76 -8.61
CA MET A 146 7.77 2.85 -7.20
C MET A 146 9.09 2.11 -6.91
N THR A 147 9.78 2.53 -5.85
CA THR A 147 10.95 1.83 -5.29
C THR A 147 10.46 0.81 -4.28
N VAL A 148 10.38 -0.45 -4.67
CA VAL A 148 9.88 -1.52 -3.80
C VAL A 148 10.97 -2.04 -2.89
N VAL A 149 10.65 -2.22 -1.59
CA VAL A 149 11.55 -2.75 -0.56
C VAL A 149 10.92 -3.92 0.19
N GLY A 150 11.74 -4.89 0.54
CA GLY A 150 11.40 -5.95 1.47
C GLY A 150 11.72 -5.56 2.93
N ASP A 151 11.66 -6.54 3.83
CA ASP A 151 11.88 -6.37 5.26
C ASP A 151 13.33 -6.62 5.71
N GLY A 152 14.29 -6.45 4.80
CA GLY A 152 15.72 -6.51 5.11
C GLY A 152 16.22 -5.21 5.73
N LEU A 153 16.98 -5.31 6.83
CA LEU A 153 17.55 -4.17 7.54
C LEU A 153 18.97 -4.51 8.02
N PHE A 154 19.92 -3.60 7.81
CA PHE A 154 21.32 -3.85 8.15
C PHE A 154 21.54 -4.20 9.64
N THR A 155 20.72 -3.64 10.55
CA THR A 155 20.74 -3.89 11.97
C THR A 155 19.93 -5.12 12.42
N ALA A 156 19.31 -5.84 11.48
CA ALA A 156 18.52 -7.03 11.74
C ALA A 156 19.05 -8.23 10.94
N ASP A 157 18.49 -8.46 9.74
CA ASP A 157 18.92 -9.51 8.82
C ASP A 157 18.64 -9.10 7.37
N ALA A 158 19.00 -9.95 6.39
CA ALA A 158 18.77 -9.69 4.95
C ALA A 158 17.29 -9.64 4.56
N GLY A 159 16.41 -10.20 5.37
CA GLY A 159 14.97 -10.12 5.24
C GLY A 159 14.33 -11.03 4.20
N HIS A 160 13.07 -10.73 3.96
CA HIS A 160 12.19 -11.39 3.01
C HIS A 160 11.54 -10.33 2.08
N GLN A 161 10.65 -10.77 1.22
CA GLN A 161 9.94 -9.86 0.31
C GLN A 161 8.99 -8.90 1.03
N GLY A 162 8.50 -9.24 2.23
CA GLY A 162 7.58 -8.44 3.02
C GLY A 162 7.05 -9.20 4.23
N ALA A 163 6.16 -8.61 5.01
CA ALA A 163 5.64 -9.22 6.22
C ALA A 163 4.43 -10.12 5.93
N CYS A 164 4.55 -11.41 6.23
CA CYS A 164 3.50 -12.40 6.05
C CYS A 164 2.94 -12.84 7.41
N PHE A 165 1.61 -12.92 7.48
CA PHE A 165 0.89 -13.31 8.69
C PHE A 165 -0.06 -14.46 8.44
N THR A 166 -0.30 -15.26 9.48
CA THR A 166 -1.44 -16.15 9.59
C THR A 166 -2.43 -15.55 10.59
N ARG A 167 -3.74 -15.68 10.33
CA ARG A 167 -4.75 -15.19 11.28
C ARG A 167 -4.79 -16.04 12.55
N PRO A 168 -4.99 -15.45 13.75
CA PRO A 168 -5.13 -14.02 14.01
C PRO A 168 -3.77 -13.31 14.00
N ALA A 169 -3.67 -12.18 13.30
CA ALA A 169 -2.39 -11.48 13.09
C ALA A 169 -1.78 -10.94 14.40
N GLU A 170 -2.59 -10.67 15.40
CA GLU A 170 -2.17 -10.21 16.73
C GLU A 170 -1.39 -11.26 17.53
N GLU A 171 -1.57 -12.53 17.21
CA GLU A 171 -0.86 -13.66 17.85
C GLU A 171 0.40 -14.07 17.09
N GLU A 172 0.61 -13.57 15.87
CA GLU A 172 1.72 -13.94 14.99
C GLU A 172 2.96 -13.10 15.29
N GLN A 173 3.66 -13.42 16.38
CA GLN A 173 4.81 -12.65 16.90
C GLN A 173 5.92 -12.47 15.86
N ASN A 174 6.21 -13.50 15.07
CA ASN A 174 7.22 -13.40 14.02
C ASN A 174 6.79 -12.42 12.92
N GLY A 175 5.53 -12.46 12.52
CA GLY A 175 4.96 -11.50 11.56
C GLY A 175 5.05 -10.06 12.07
N VAL A 176 4.73 -9.82 13.35
CA VAL A 176 4.84 -8.50 13.99
C VAL A 176 6.28 -8.00 13.94
N LYS A 177 7.25 -8.85 14.33
CA LYS A 177 8.68 -8.50 14.25
C LYS A 177 9.12 -8.17 12.82
N ARG A 178 8.67 -8.96 11.81
CA ARG A 178 8.96 -8.68 10.40
C ARG A 178 8.34 -7.34 9.96
N LEU A 179 7.13 -7.03 10.42
CA LEU A 179 6.47 -5.76 10.12
C LEU A 179 7.22 -4.56 10.73
N GLU A 180 7.75 -4.69 11.95
CA GLU A 180 8.58 -3.65 12.58
C GLU A 180 9.83 -3.36 11.74
N ILE A 181 10.53 -4.41 11.29
CA ILE A 181 11.70 -4.29 10.42
C ILE A 181 11.31 -3.64 9.10
N LEU A 182 10.21 -4.07 8.49
CA LEU A 182 9.68 -3.51 7.24
C LEU A 182 9.41 -2.01 7.35
N VAL A 183 8.71 -1.57 8.40
CA VAL A 183 8.41 -0.15 8.62
C VAL A 183 9.70 0.67 8.76
N LYS A 184 10.67 0.21 9.56
CA LYS A 184 11.98 0.87 9.70
C LYS A 184 12.68 0.98 8.35
N ARG A 185 12.73 -0.10 7.57
CA ARG A 185 13.35 -0.12 6.25
C ARG A 185 12.69 0.86 5.28
N VAL A 186 11.36 0.90 5.26
CA VAL A 186 10.58 1.85 4.45
C VAL A 186 10.96 3.29 4.78
N LEU A 187 11.02 3.64 6.05
CA LEU A 187 11.34 4.99 6.50
C LEU A 187 12.79 5.38 6.18
N GLU A 188 13.75 4.48 6.37
CA GLU A 188 15.15 4.70 5.99
C GLU A 188 15.31 4.99 4.50
N VAL A 189 14.72 4.13 3.65
CA VAL A 189 14.83 4.29 2.20
C VAL A 189 14.08 5.52 1.73
N ALA A 190 12.91 5.80 2.28
CA ALA A 190 12.14 6.99 1.94
C ALA A 190 12.92 8.28 2.28
N LYS A 191 13.63 8.31 3.41
CA LYS A 191 14.50 9.43 3.77
C LYS A 191 15.71 9.53 2.84
N ALA A 192 16.40 8.41 2.58
CA ALA A 192 17.59 8.39 1.74
C ALA A 192 17.32 8.76 0.28
N THR A 193 16.09 8.58 -0.19
CA THR A 193 15.67 8.87 -1.58
C THR A 193 14.77 10.10 -1.71
N GLU A 194 14.71 10.96 -0.70
CA GLU A 194 13.83 12.13 -0.65
C GLU A 194 14.03 13.05 -1.86
N SER A 195 15.28 13.34 -2.23
CA SER A 195 15.61 14.20 -3.37
C SER A 195 15.08 13.72 -4.71
N LEU A 196 14.82 12.43 -4.87
CA LEU A 196 14.23 11.87 -6.09
C LEU A 196 12.73 12.23 -6.24
N ARG A 197 12.10 12.73 -5.20
CA ARG A 197 10.66 13.05 -5.14
C ARG A 197 10.35 14.56 -5.06
N GLU A 198 11.33 15.41 -4.85
CA GLU A 198 11.15 16.86 -4.66
C GLU A 198 10.45 17.59 -5.81
N LYS A 199 10.56 17.06 -7.04
CA LYS A 199 10.00 17.69 -8.26
C LYS A 199 8.57 17.28 -8.58
N ARG A 200 7.87 16.55 -7.68
CA ARG A 200 6.51 16.09 -7.95
C ARG A 200 5.49 17.21 -7.76
N GLU A 201 4.75 17.53 -8.80
CA GLU A 201 3.55 18.36 -8.70
C GLU A 201 2.34 17.46 -8.41
N VAL A 202 1.83 17.52 -7.19
CA VAL A 202 0.73 16.67 -6.73
C VAL A 202 -0.61 17.25 -7.22
N THR A 203 -0.91 17.05 -8.48
CA THR A 203 -2.20 17.41 -9.10
C THR A 203 -2.69 16.30 -10.01
N LEU A 204 -3.99 16.05 -9.97
CA LEU A 204 -4.64 15.03 -10.81
C LEU A 204 -5.26 15.64 -12.08
N PHE A 205 -5.55 16.94 -12.08
CA PHE A 205 -6.24 17.64 -13.15
C PHE A 205 -5.54 18.95 -13.54
#